data_5c5739e321dc9f8d0a8a61b9e4b84562
#
_entry.id   5c5739e321dc9f8d0a8a61b9e4b84562
#
_cell.length_a   1.000
_cell.length_b   1.000
_cell.length_c   1.000
_cell.angle_alpha   90.00
_cell.angle_beta   90.00
_cell.angle_gamma   90.00
#
_symmetry.space_group_name_H-M   'P 1'
#
loop_
_entity.id
_entity.type
_entity.pdbx_description
1 polymer ?
#
loop_
_entity_poly.entity_id
_entity_poly.type
_entity_poly.pdbx_seq_one_letter_code
_entity_poly.pdbx_strand_id
1 'polypeptide(L)'
;MKIAFRNFLTTLRRYKISSLLNVIGLTLAFTAFYVIMTQVWWELGYNRSLHEADRIYLVENEDWYEPGKWSSWLNRPVPERVIASTAGVEVGGCMWGGFGSGTCWTSNEPSFGYNKFSASCGSVSLPFLDVFAFRSVEGDVHDIGKPKSVIVSREAAERMRVGVGSLIWVDTDEPQPDGAMEVVAVFEDFPDNSLLGECEVVKNLGETNLYTTSEWSFNYFVKFRPGADPDEFARQWT
;
A
#
# COMPACT_ATOMS: atom_id res chain seq x y z
N MET A 1 -42.82 32.37 -2.95
CA MET A 1 -42.15 31.53 -1.97
C MET A 1 -42.80 31.52 -0.57
N LYS A 2 -43.12 32.66 0.07
CA LYS A 2 -43.69 32.71 1.43
C LYS A 2 -45.02 31.94 1.61
N ILE A 3 -45.92 31.97 0.62
CA ILE A 3 -47.24 31.29 0.68
C ILE A 3 -47.06 29.75 0.60
N ALA A 4 -46.22 29.25 -0.32
CA ALA A 4 -45.94 27.83 -0.46
C ALA A 4 -45.31 27.25 0.82
N PHE A 5 -44.35 27.94 1.41
CA PHE A 5 -43.73 27.56 2.67
C PHE A 5 -44.71 27.53 3.85
N ARG A 6 -45.62 28.52 3.94
CA ARG A 6 -46.67 28.56 4.96
C ARG A 6 -47.68 27.43 4.81
N ASN A 7 -48.10 27.13 3.59
CA ASN A 7 -48.99 25.99 3.29
C ASN A 7 -48.31 24.66 3.64
N PHE A 8 -47.05 24.47 3.30
CA PHE A 8 -46.25 23.30 3.69
C PHE A 8 -46.22 23.13 5.21
N LEU A 9 -45.89 24.14 5.97
CA LEU A 9 -45.89 24.09 7.45
C LEU A 9 -47.28 23.78 8.03
N THR A 10 -48.34 24.29 7.43
CA THR A 10 -49.70 24.04 7.87
C THR A 10 -50.08 22.55 7.61
N THR A 11 -49.70 21.99 6.47
CA THR A 11 -49.90 20.60 6.11
C THR A 11 -49.13 19.66 7.06
N LEU A 12 -47.85 19.98 7.35
CA LEU A 12 -47.07 19.22 8.33
C LEU A 12 -47.71 19.14 9.70
N ARG A 13 -48.25 20.28 10.17
CA ARG A 13 -48.97 20.34 11.48
C ARG A 13 -50.28 19.61 11.49
N ARG A 14 -50.99 19.54 10.37
CA ARG A 14 -52.29 18.85 10.25
C ARG A 14 -52.14 17.33 10.17
N TYR A 15 -51.07 16.83 9.49
CA TYR A 15 -50.82 15.40 9.24
C TYR A 15 -49.53 14.94 9.91
N LYS A 16 -49.39 15.16 11.20
CA LYS A 16 -48.15 14.96 11.96
C LYS A 16 -47.51 13.58 11.78
N ILE A 17 -48.29 12.51 11.86
CA ILE A 17 -47.78 11.13 11.76
C ILE A 17 -47.26 10.83 10.36
N SER A 18 -48.05 11.15 9.32
CA SER A 18 -47.61 10.94 7.93
C SER A 18 -46.38 11.79 7.57
N SER A 19 -46.37 13.04 8.02
CA SER A 19 -45.23 13.92 7.81
C SER A 19 -43.98 13.42 8.53
N LEU A 20 -44.10 12.95 9.73
CA LEU A 20 -43.00 12.37 10.51
C LEU A 20 -42.45 11.13 9.81
N LEU A 21 -43.35 10.21 9.34
CA LEU A 21 -42.94 9.00 8.63
C LEU A 21 -42.20 9.33 7.34
N ASN A 22 -42.67 10.33 6.58
CA ASN A 22 -42.02 10.75 5.35
C ASN A 22 -40.63 11.37 5.63
N VAL A 23 -40.50 12.18 6.69
CA VAL A 23 -39.20 12.75 7.07
C VAL A 23 -38.23 11.66 7.49
N ILE A 24 -38.67 10.71 8.32
CA ILE A 24 -37.83 9.59 8.73
C ILE A 24 -37.42 8.76 7.52
N GLY A 25 -38.36 8.38 6.66
CA GLY A 25 -38.07 7.60 5.45
C GLY A 25 -37.09 8.30 4.51
N LEU A 26 -37.30 9.59 4.28
CA LEU A 26 -36.40 10.41 3.45
C LEU A 26 -35.00 10.54 4.08
N THR A 27 -34.95 10.74 5.40
CA THR A 27 -33.66 10.84 6.13
C THR A 27 -32.90 9.54 6.02
N LEU A 28 -33.55 8.39 6.23
CA LEU A 28 -32.92 7.06 6.07
C LEU A 28 -32.42 6.84 4.64
N ALA A 29 -33.25 7.20 3.64
CA ALA A 29 -32.87 7.05 2.24
C ALA A 29 -31.64 7.92 1.89
N PHE A 30 -31.61 9.19 2.30
CA PHE A 30 -30.47 10.05 2.07
C PHE A 30 -29.22 9.61 2.83
N THR A 31 -29.38 9.12 4.06
CA THR A 31 -28.24 8.59 4.84
C THR A 31 -27.64 7.36 4.12
N ALA A 32 -28.48 6.41 3.71
CA ALA A 32 -28.01 5.25 2.96
C ALA A 32 -27.33 5.64 1.64
N PHE A 33 -27.95 6.56 0.90
CA PHE A 33 -27.35 7.09 -0.33
C PHE A 33 -25.98 7.75 -0.08
N TYR A 34 -25.89 8.58 0.97
CA TYR A 34 -24.63 9.26 1.33
C TYR A 34 -23.53 8.24 1.66
N VAL A 35 -23.83 7.23 2.47
CA VAL A 35 -22.86 6.17 2.82
C VAL A 35 -22.39 5.43 1.58
N ILE A 36 -23.32 5.01 0.71
CA ILE A 36 -22.98 4.31 -0.54
C ILE A 36 -22.10 5.19 -1.44
N MET A 37 -22.49 6.46 -1.62
CA MET A 37 -21.71 7.37 -2.46
C MET A 37 -20.33 7.65 -1.89
N THR A 38 -20.18 7.76 -0.57
CA THR A 38 -18.87 7.90 0.06
C THR A 38 -17.98 6.69 -0.22
N GLN A 39 -18.53 5.48 -0.12
CA GLN A 39 -17.81 4.26 -0.45
C GLN A 39 -17.41 4.22 -1.94
N VAL A 40 -18.33 4.55 -2.83
CA VAL A 40 -18.05 4.60 -4.27
C VAL A 40 -16.94 5.61 -4.60
N TRP A 41 -16.96 6.80 -3.97
CA TRP A 41 -15.91 7.80 -4.14
C TRP A 41 -14.56 7.32 -3.64
N TRP A 42 -14.54 6.62 -2.50
CA TRP A 42 -13.34 6.01 -1.95
C TRP A 42 -12.75 4.99 -2.93
N GLU A 43 -13.55 4.05 -3.40
CA GLU A 43 -13.13 3.01 -4.36
C GLU A 43 -12.66 3.60 -5.70
N LEU A 44 -13.38 4.57 -6.24
CA LEU A 44 -12.98 5.25 -7.48
C LEU A 44 -11.71 6.11 -7.31
N GLY A 45 -11.37 6.48 -6.08
CA GLY A 45 -10.16 7.21 -5.71
C GLY A 45 -8.95 6.33 -5.46
N TYR A 46 -9.12 4.99 -5.42
CA TYR A 46 -8.05 4.06 -5.08
C TYR A 46 -6.83 4.22 -6.00
N ASN A 47 -5.64 4.29 -5.39
CA ASN A 47 -4.34 4.54 -6.02
C ASN A 47 -4.17 5.89 -6.75
N ARG A 48 -5.21 6.72 -6.92
CA ARG A 48 -5.08 8.00 -7.67
C ARG A 48 -4.18 9.02 -6.99
N SER A 49 -3.96 8.87 -5.70
CA SER A 49 -3.11 9.74 -4.88
C SER A 49 -1.63 9.35 -4.92
N LEU A 50 -1.28 8.20 -5.47
CA LEU A 50 0.10 7.79 -5.68
C LEU A 50 0.75 8.66 -6.76
N HIS A 51 2.02 8.97 -6.57
CA HIS A 51 2.78 9.78 -7.53
C HIS A 51 2.89 9.06 -8.87
N GLU A 52 2.42 9.71 -9.95
CA GLU A 52 2.45 9.17 -11.32
C GLU A 52 1.77 7.80 -11.47
N ALA A 53 0.69 7.57 -10.70
CA ALA A 53 -0.06 6.31 -10.70
C ALA A 53 -0.52 5.86 -12.10
N ASP A 54 -0.76 6.82 -13.02
CA ASP A 54 -1.16 6.58 -14.40
C ASP A 54 -0.08 5.90 -15.26
N ARG A 55 1.17 5.87 -14.78
CA ARG A 55 2.30 5.22 -15.44
C ARG A 55 2.77 3.93 -14.77
N ILE A 56 2.14 3.56 -13.65
CA ILE A 56 2.50 2.38 -12.86
C ILE A 56 1.51 1.25 -13.16
N TYR A 57 2.03 0.09 -13.55
CA TYR A 57 1.25 -1.08 -13.92
C TYR A 57 1.70 -2.29 -13.10
N LEU A 58 0.72 -3.09 -12.66
CA LEU A 58 0.96 -4.41 -12.09
C LEU A 58 1.17 -5.39 -13.24
N VAL A 59 2.20 -6.23 -13.14
CA VAL A 59 2.47 -7.27 -14.12
C VAL A 59 1.71 -8.53 -13.71
N GLU A 60 0.92 -9.04 -14.63
CA GLU A 60 0.15 -10.27 -14.45
C GLU A 60 0.45 -11.25 -15.59
N ASN A 61 0.30 -12.54 -15.33
CA ASN A 61 0.31 -13.58 -16.35
C ASN A 61 -0.98 -14.40 -16.29
N GLU A 62 -1.32 -15.04 -17.41
CA GLU A 62 -2.41 -15.99 -17.42
C GLU A 62 -2.05 -17.20 -16.56
N ASP A 63 -2.98 -17.62 -15.71
CA ASP A 63 -2.79 -18.76 -14.83
C ASP A 63 -2.65 -20.06 -15.64
N TRP A 64 -1.56 -20.76 -15.39
CA TRP A 64 -1.26 -22.01 -16.10
C TRP A 64 -2.32 -23.13 -15.86
N TYR A 65 -2.95 -23.13 -14.70
CA TYR A 65 -3.92 -24.15 -14.32
C TYR A 65 -5.36 -23.78 -14.67
N GLU A 66 -5.66 -22.49 -14.77
CA GLU A 66 -7.00 -21.96 -15.03
C GLU A 66 -6.98 -20.94 -16.19
N PRO A 67 -7.01 -21.40 -17.45
CA PRO A 67 -7.01 -20.52 -18.60
C PRO A 67 -8.12 -19.45 -18.53
N GLY A 68 -7.77 -18.20 -18.83
CA GLY A 68 -8.64 -17.05 -18.72
C GLY A 68 -8.65 -16.38 -17.33
N LYS A 69 -7.94 -16.92 -16.35
CA LYS A 69 -7.64 -16.21 -15.08
C LYS A 69 -6.26 -15.59 -15.14
N TRP A 70 -6.13 -14.45 -14.50
CA TRP A 70 -4.87 -13.71 -14.40
C TRP A 70 -4.34 -13.79 -12.98
N SER A 71 -3.03 -13.93 -12.85
CA SER A 71 -2.30 -14.01 -11.59
C SER A 71 -1.19 -13.00 -11.56
N SER A 72 -1.08 -12.28 -10.46
CA SER A 72 0.02 -11.36 -10.17
C SER A 72 1.20 -12.03 -9.46
N TRP A 73 1.06 -13.32 -9.12
CA TRP A 73 2.12 -14.08 -8.50
C TRP A 73 3.13 -14.53 -9.53
N LEU A 74 4.33 -13.97 -9.48
CA LEU A 74 5.39 -14.19 -10.46
C LEU A 74 6.68 -14.69 -9.79
N ASN A 75 7.54 -15.34 -10.57
CA ASN A 75 8.93 -15.58 -10.18
C ASN A 75 9.79 -14.35 -10.46
N ARG A 76 11.03 -14.29 -9.95
CA ARG A 76 11.92 -13.14 -10.17
C ARG A 76 12.63 -13.12 -11.52
N PRO A 77 13.21 -14.23 -12.01
CA PRO A 77 14.09 -14.17 -13.19
C PRO A 77 13.41 -13.73 -14.48
N VAL A 78 12.13 -14.06 -14.67
CA VAL A 78 11.43 -13.73 -15.93
C VAL A 78 11.04 -12.28 -16.01
N PRO A 79 10.29 -11.70 -15.04
CA PRO A 79 9.93 -10.28 -15.05
C PRO A 79 11.15 -9.37 -15.11
N GLU A 80 12.19 -9.63 -14.30
CA GLU A 80 13.39 -8.81 -14.26
C GLU A 80 14.11 -8.75 -15.61
N ARG A 81 14.14 -9.86 -16.36
CA ARG A 81 14.71 -9.91 -17.71
C ARG A 81 13.90 -9.07 -18.70
N VAL A 82 12.57 -9.20 -18.69
CA VAL A 82 11.70 -8.46 -19.61
C VAL A 82 11.76 -6.96 -19.30
N ILE A 83 11.70 -6.59 -18.02
CA ILE A 83 11.86 -5.20 -17.56
C ILE A 83 13.17 -4.61 -18.07
N ALA A 84 14.28 -5.33 -17.91
CA ALA A 84 15.61 -4.85 -18.35
C ALA A 84 15.74 -4.72 -19.87
N SER A 85 14.98 -5.49 -20.66
CA SER A 85 15.03 -5.49 -22.12
C SER A 85 14.08 -4.52 -22.79
N THR A 86 13.05 -3.99 -22.08
CA THR A 86 12.02 -3.12 -22.66
C THR A 86 12.39 -1.64 -22.52
N ALA A 87 12.68 -1.01 -23.64
CA ALA A 87 13.14 0.39 -23.66
C ALA A 87 12.13 1.41 -23.10
N GLY A 88 10.83 1.13 -23.19
CA GLY A 88 9.75 1.96 -22.66
C GLY A 88 9.65 1.96 -21.13
N VAL A 89 10.27 0.99 -20.46
CA VAL A 89 10.28 0.90 -19.00
C VAL A 89 11.26 1.91 -18.41
N GLU A 90 10.81 2.67 -17.42
CA GLU A 90 11.65 3.58 -16.63
C GLU A 90 12.30 2.81 -15.48
N VAL A 91 11.50 2.11 -14.71
CA VAL A 91 11.93 1.30 -13.57
C VAL A 91 10.88 0.20 -13.30
N GLY A 92 11.33 -0.92 -12.78
CA GLY A 92 10.43 -1.98 -12.32
C GLY A 92 10.96 -2.61 -11.05
N GLY A 93 10.07 -2.95 -10.14
CA GLY A 93 10.40 -3.53 -8.85
C GLY A 93 9.33 -4.48 -8.36
N CYS A 94 9.67 -5.28 -7.36
CA CYS A 94 8.76 -6.26 -6.80
C CYS A 94 8.63 -6.15 -5.28
N MET A 95 7.52 -6.66 -4.78
CA MET A 95 7.35 -6.99 -3.37
C MET A 95 7.08 -8.49 -3.22
N TRP A 96 7.51 -9.05 -2.13
CA TRP A 96 7.23 -10.43 -1.77
C TRP A 96 5.89 -10.51 -1.02
N GLY A 97 4.93 -11.21 -1.62
CA GLY A 97 3.57 -11.29 -1.09
C GLY A 97 2.85 -9.96 -1.13
N GLY A 98 2.85 -9.27 -0.03
CA GLY A 98 2.23 -7.96 0.19
C GLY A 98 2.66 -7.38 1.53
N PHE A 99 2.08 -6.26 1.91
CA PHE A 99 2.17 -5.76 3.26
C PHE A 99 1.16 -6.49 4.14
N GLY A 100 1.61 -7.02 5.26
CA GLY A 100 0.78 -7.82 6.15
C GLY A 100 1.08 -7.56 7.62
N SER A 101 0.13 -7.89 8.48
CA SER A 101 0.29 -7.73 9.93
C SER A 101 1.47 -8.56 10.44
N GLY A 102 2.47 -7.88 10.96
CA GLY A 102 3.68 -8.44 11.57
C GLY A 102 3.86 -7.99 13.01
N THR A 103 4.82 -8.58 13.69
CA THR A 103 5.23 -8.19 15.03
C THR A 103 6.56 -7.44 14.97
N CYS A 104 6.57 -6.23 15.51
CA CYS A 104 7.78 -5.43 15.69
C CYS A 104 8.10 -5.27 17.18
N TRP A 105 9.37 -5.32 17.49
CA TRP A 105 9.85 -5.06 18.85
C TRP A 105 10.83 -3.90 18.80
N THR A 106 10.76 -3.06 19.81
CA THR A 106 11.70 -1.94 19.98
C THR A 106 12.34 -2.02 21.35
N SER A 107 13.57 -1.51 21.45
CA SER A 107 14.24 -1.32 22.74
C SER A 107 14.82 0.07 22.76
N ASN A 108 14.34 0.91 23.66
CA ASN A 108 14.91 2.24 23.88
C ASN A 108 16.16 2.17 24.77
N GLU A 109 16.21 1.15 25.63
CA GLU A 109 17.39 0.79 26.42
C GLU A 109 17.37 -0.73 26.70
N PRO A 110 18.44 -1.46 26.36
CA PRO A 110 18.48 -2.93 26.49
C PRO A 110 18.24 -3.44 27.94
N SER A 111 18.46 -2.59 28.95
CA SER A 111 18.30 -2.91 30.36
C SER A 111 16.84 -2.85 30.87
N PHE A 112 15.90 -2.25 30.10
CA PHE A 112 14.51 -2.07 30.52
C PHE A 112 13.51 -2.96 29.79
N GLY A 113 13.98 -3.88 28.94
CA GLY A 113 13.15 -4.81 28.19
C GLY A 113 12.73 -4.28 26.83
N TYR A 114 11.85 -5.04 26.18
CA TYR A 114 11.37 -4.78 24.81
C TYR A 114 9.90 -4.39 24.80
N ASN A 115 9.55 -3.47 23.92
CA ASN A 115 8.15 -3.11 23.64
C ASN A 115 7.67 -3.82 22.38
N LYS A 116 6.53 -4.45 22.46
CA LYS A 116 5.90 -5.16 21.34
C LYS A 116 4.87 -4.27 20.66
N PHE A 117 4.92 -4.20 19.33
CA PHE A 117 3.97 -3.48 18.48
C PHE A 117 3.49 -4.40 17.37
N SER A 118 2.24 -4.17 16.93
CA SER A 118 1.75 -4.68 15.65
C SER A 118 2.03 -3.62 14.59
N ALA A 119 2.62 -4.02 13.48
CA ALA A 119 2.86 -3.15 12.33
C ALA A 119 2.67 -3.94 11.03
N SER A 120 2.29 -3.26 9.97
CA SER A 120 2.23 -3.86 8.64
C SER A 120 3.62 -3.89 8.03
N CYS A 121 4.14 -5.10 7.83
CA CYS A 121 5.50 -5.34 7.37
C CYS A 121 5.50 -5.90 5.95
N GLY A 122 6.49 -5.50 5.15
CA GLY A 122 6.70 -6.05 3.81
C GLY A 122 8.16 -6.07 3.40
N SER A 123 8.46 -6.91 2.41
CA SER A 123 9.80 -7.00 1.83
C SER A 123 9.74 -6.61 0.35
N VAL A 124 10.59 -5.67 -0.06
CA VAL A 124 10.60 -5.12 -1.41
C VAL A 124 12.00 -5.13 -2.02
N SER A 125 12.06 -5.14 -3.35
CA SER A 125 13.32 -4.89 -4.07
C SER A 125 13.66 -3.40 -4.03
N LEU A 126 14.95 -3.04 -4.12
CA LEU A 126 15.36 -1.63 -4.13
C LEU A 126 14.64 -0.79 -5.20
N PRO A 127 14.51 -1.25 -6.46
CA PRO A 127 13.81 -0.46 -7.48
C PRO A 127 12.33 -0.22 -7.20
N PHE A 128 11.69 -1.01 -6.33
CA PHE A 128 10.32 -0.79 -5.91
C PHE A 128 10.11 0.59 -5.26
N LEU A 129 11.12 1.08 -4.52
CA LEU A 129 11.10 2.39 -3.90
C LEU A 129 10.98 3.51 -4.94
N ASP A 130 11.64 3.34 -6.11
CA ASP A 130 11.61 4.30 -7.21
C ASP A 130 10.31 4.21 -8.01
N VAL A 131 9.74 3.00 -8.16
CA VAL A 131 8.43 2.83 -8.81
C VAL A 131 7.38 3.69 -8.11
N PHE A 132 7.34 3.65 -6.78
CA PHE A 132 6.33 4.34 -5.97
C PHE A 132 6.82 5.66 -5.35
N ALA A 133 8.03 6.11 -5.73
CA ALA A 133 8.61 7.37 -5.29
C ALA A 133 8.58 7.57 -3.77
N PHE A 134 9.14 6.61 -3.02
CA PHE A 134 9.28 6.73 -1.56
C PHE A 134 10.06 7.99 -1.21
N ARG A 135 9.49 8.83 -0.35
CA ARG A 135 10.09 10.10 0.06
C ARG A 135 10.62 10.02 1.47
N SER A 136 11.92 10.27 1.64
CA SER A 136 12.54 10.34 2.95
C SER A 136 12.07 11.58 3.73
N VAL A 137 11.69 11.38 4.97
CA VAL A 137 11.51 12.43 5.99
C VAL A 137 12.82 12.62 6.76
N GLU A 138 13.47 11.49 7.09
CA GLU A 138 14.76 11.42 7.78
C GLU A 138 15.57 10.27 7.20
N GLY A 139 16.88 10.44 7.03
CA GLY A 139 17.75 9.45 6.40
C GLY A 139 17.58 9.35 4.89
N ASP A 140 18.03 8.24 4.30
CA ASP A 140 17.85 7.92 2.88
C ASP A 140 17.15 6.56 2.75
N VAL A 141 16.00 6.52 2.07
CA VAL A 141 15.25 5.26 1.88
C VAL A 141 16.06 4.20 1.14
N HIS A 142 16.99 4.60 0.27
CA HIS A 142 17.85 3.66 -0.46
C HIS A 142 18.92 2.99 0.42
N ASP A 143 19.18 3.52 1.61
CA ASP A 143 20.05 2.89 2.59
C ASP A 143 19.49 1.55 3.13
N ILE A 144 18.22 1.22 2.84
CA ILE A 144 17.65 -0.11 3.07
C ILE A 144 18.42 -1.22 2.33
N GLY A 145 19.23 -0.87 1.32
CA GLY A 145 20.15 -1.80 0.66
C GLY A 145 21.28 -2.32 1.54
N LYS A 146 21.56 -1.67 2.68
CA LYS A 146 22.55 -2.13 3.63
C LYS A 146 22.08 -3.39 4.37
N PRO A 147 22.99 -4.29 4.79
CA PRO A 147 22.62 -5.45 5.58
C PRO A 147 21.93 -5.07 6.89
N LYS A 148 20.89 -5.81 7.27
CA LYS A 148 20.12 -5.60 8.51
C LYS A 148 19.55 -4.19 8.65
N SER A 149 19.12 -3.60 7.54
CA SER A 149 18.49 -2.29 7.49
C SER A 149 17.00 -2.40 7.24
N VAL A 150 16.27 -1.41 7.75
CA VAL A 150 14.82 -1.29 7.60
C VAL A 150 14.45 0.19 7.51
N ILE A 151 13.38 0.49 6.78
CA ILE A 151 12.78 1.81 6.77
C ILE A 151 11.38 1.74 7.36
N VAL A 152 10.93 2.82 8.00
CA VAL A 152 9.63 2.89 8.67
C VAL A 152 8.86 4.11 8.20
N SER A 153 7.53 4.02 8.16
CA SER A 153 6.68 5.17 7.87
C SER A 153 6.72 6.16 9.05
N ARG A 154 6.39 7.42 8.81
CA ARG A 154 6.37 8.46 9.84
C ARG A 154 5.42 8.08 10.98
N GLU A 155 4.19 7.66 10.65
CA GLU A 155 3.21 7.27 11.66
C GLU A 155 3.69 6.08 12.50
N ALA A 156 4.26 5.05 11.87
CA ALA A 156 4.83 3.91 12.57
C ALA A 156 6.02 4.32 13.45
N ALA A 157 6.90 5.20 12.97
CA ALA A 157 8.04 5.71 13.72
C ALA A 157 7.59 6.46 14.99
N GLU A 158 6.59 7.33 14.87
CA GLU A 158 6.01 8.06 16.02
C GLU A 158 5.35 7.09 17.01
N ARG A 159 4.53 6.15 16.52
CA ARG A 159 3.83 5.15 17.35
C ARG A 159 4.79 4.24 18.10
N MET A 160 5.83 3.78 17.44
CA MET A 160 6.87 2.91 18.00
C MET A 160 7.98 3.68 18.76
N ARG A 161 8.00 5.02 18.63
CA ARG A 161 9.02 5.91 19.20
C ARG A 161 10.43 5.56 18.75
N VAL A 162 10.58 5.32 17.46
CA VAL A 162 11.85 5.03 16.79
C VAL A 162 12.18 6.11 15.76
N GLY A 163 13.46 6.25 15.47
CA GLY A 163 13.99 7.13 14.44
C GLY A 163 15.24 6.51 13.82
N VAL A 164 15.89 7.22 12.92
CA VAL A 164 17.13 6.76 12.29
C VAL A 164 18.18 6.40 13.35
N GLY A 165 18.82 5.23 13.19
CA GLY A 165 19.76 4.64 14.14
C GLY A 165 19.13 3.80 15.25
N SER A 166 17.80 3.77 15.37
CA SER A 166 17.12 2.88 16.32
C SER A 166 17.22 1.42 15.87
N LEU A 167 17.30 0.51 16.83
CA LEU A 167 17.26 -0.93 16.59
C LEU A 167 15.84 -1.47 16.79
N ILE A 168 15.34 -2.20 15.80
CA ILE A 168 14.05 -2.89 15.88
C ILE A 168 14.19 -4.34 15.42
N TRP A 169 13.27 -5.17 15.85
CA TRP A 169 13.12 -6.56 15.40
C TRP A 169 11.81 -6.69 14.65
N VAL A 170 11.84 -7.25 13.47
CA VAL A 170 10.70 -7.30 12.54
C VAL A 170 10.37 -8.73 12.21
N ASP A 171 9.08 -9.08 12.26
CA ASP A 171 8.53 -10.42 11.98
C ASP A 171 9.14 -11.52 12.84
N THR A 172 9.29 -11.26 14.12
CA THR A 172 9.79 -12.25 15.08
C THR A 172 8.88 -12.36 16.31
N ASP A 173 8.76 -13.56 16.84
CA ASP A 173 7.99 -13.81 18.06
C ASP A 173 8.69 -13.25 19.31
N GLU A 174 10.03 -13.30 19.31
CA GLU A 174 10.87 -12.80 20.38
C GLU A 174 12.12 -12.11 19.82
N PRO A 175 12.55 -10.99 20.40
CA PRO A 175 13.76 -10.30 19.97
C PRO A 175 15.02 -11.11 20.32
N GLN A 176 15.81 -11.43 19.30
CA GLN A 176 17.09 -12.08 19.44
C GLN A 176 18.22 -11.06 19.21
N PRO A 177 19.35 -11.13 19.91
CA PRO A 177 20.42 -10.13 19.81
C PRO A 177 20.96 -9.91 18.39
N ASP A 178 21.02 -10.99 17.59
CA ASP A 178 21.50 -10.98 16.21
C ASP A 178 20.40 -10.71 15.17
N GLY A 179 19.14 -10.66 15.59
CA GLY A 179 17.96 -10.37 14.76
C GLY A 179 17.62 -8.89 14.64
N ALA A 180 18.36 -8.01 15.34
CA ALA A 180 18.13 -6.58 15.28
C ALA A 180 18.41 -6.01 13.89
N MET A 181 17.55 -5.11 13.46
CA MET A 181 17.67 -4.32 12.22
C MET A 181 17.74 -2.84 12.57
N GLU A 182 18.59 -2.10 11.88
CA GLU A 182 18.73 -0.66 12.07
C GLU A 182 17.70 0.08 11.22
N VAL A 183 16.97 1.02 11.80
CA VAL A 183 16.14 1.98 11.08
C VAL A 183 17.06 2.98 10.38
N VAL A 184 17.15 2.91 9.06
CA VAL A 184 18.05 3.77 8.27
C VAL A 184 17.34 4.97 7.67
N ALA A 185 16.01 4.92 7.54
CA ALA A 185 15.21 6.06 7.14
C ALA A 185 13.80 6.00 7.70
N VAL A 186 13.21 7.18 7.83
CA VAL A 186 11.77 7.40 8.02
C VAL A 186 11.22 7.97 6.71
N PHE A 187 10.16 7.38 6.17
CA PHE A 187 9.52 7.83 4.94
C PHE A 187 8.14 8.46 5.18
N GLU A 188 7.66 9.26 4.22
CA GLU A 188 6.31 9.85 4.26
C GLU A 188 5.25 8.75 4.15
N ASP A 189 4.18 8.86 4.96
CA ASP A 189 3.06 7.93 4.92
C ASP A 189 2.37 7.98 3.55
N PHE A 190 1.97 6.82 3.06
CA PHE A 190 1.15 6.73 1.85
C PHE A 190 -0.32 6.96 2.20
N PRO A 191 -1.12 7.45 1.24
CA PRO A 191 -2.55 7.61 1.43
C PRO A 191 -3.25 6.27 1.70
N ASP A 192 -4.17 6.25 2.68
CA ASP A 192 -4.88 5.05 3.12
C ASP A 192 -5.64 4.34 1.99
N ASN A 193 -6.14 5.10 0.99
CA ASN A 193 -6.84 4.54 -0.16
C ASN A 193 -5.89 4.19 -1.31
N SER A 194 -4.75 3.62 -0.99
CA SER A 194 -3.78 3.14 -1.96
C SER A 194 -3.27 1.75 -1.63
N LEU A 195 -2.64 1.10 -2.60
CA LEU A 195 -1.95 -0.18 -2.44
C LEU A 195 -0.92 -0.16 -1.29
N LEU A 196 -0.34 1.01 -1.01
CA LEU A 196 0.67 1.22 0.00
C LEU A 196 0.15 1.89 1.28
N GLY A 197 -1.18 2.06 1.42
CA GLY A 197 -1.77 2.72 2.59
C GLY A 197 -1.46 2.03 3.92
N GLU A 198 -1.23 0.71 3.88
CA GLU A 198 -0.81 -0.06 5.06
C GLU A 198 0.71 -0.26 5.14
N CYS A 199 1.50 0.43 4.32
CA CYS A 199 2.95 0.27 4.29
C CYS A 199 3.61 0.96 5.48
N GLU A 200 3.92 0.22 6.55
CA GLU A 200 4.49 0.79 7.77
C GLU A 200 5.97 0.46 7.96
N VAL A 201 6.36 -0.79 7.75
CA VAL A 201 7.74 -1.27 7.95
C VAL A 201 8.19 -2.02 6.71
N VAL A 202 9.28 -1.57 6.11
CA VAL A 202 9.78 -2.12 4.86
C VAL A 202 11.18 -2.69 5.04
N LYS A 203 11.36 -3.93 4.61
CA LYS A 203 12.65 -4.63 4.54
C LYS A 203 13.11 -4.74 3.10
N ASN A 204 14.42 -4.73 2.89
CA ASN A 204 14.98 -5.10 1.59
C ASN A 204 14.81 -6.61 1.36
N LEU A 205 14.30 -6.98 0.20
CA LEU A 205 14.22 -8.37 -0.25
C LEU A 205 15.60 -9.00 -0.42
N GLY A 206 16.61 -8.18 -0.76
CA GLY A 206 18.00 -8.60 -0.91
C GLY A 206 18.23 -9.59 -2.07
N GLU A 207 19.46 -10.07 -2.17
CA GLU A 207 19.83 -11.21 -2.98
C GLU A 207 19.57 -12.50 -2.18
N THR A 208 18.30 -12.87 -2.11
CA THR A 208 17.90 -14.09 -1.39
C THR A 208 17.98 -15.30 -2.30
N ASN A 209 18.00 -16.50 -1.69
CA ASN A 209 17.85 -17.79 -2.40
C ASN A 209 16.51 -17.92 -3.18
N LEU A 210 15.67 -16.88 -3.14
CA LEU A 210 14.39 -16.79 -3.84
C LEU A 210 14.51 -16.36 -5.32
N TYR A 211 15.73 -16.14 -5.82
CA TYR A 211 15.95 -15.88 -7.24
C TYR A 211 15.92 -17.17 -8.05
N THR A 212 14.75 -17.80 -8.11
CA THR A 212 14.50 -19.04 -8.81
C THR A 212 13.24 -18.97 -9.66
N THR A 213 13.12 -19.83 -10.67
CA THR A 213 11.91 -19.95 -11.49
C THR A 213 10.78 -20.74 -10.82
N SER A 214 11.06 -21.39 -9.69
CA SER A 214 10.10 -22.20 -8.94
C SER A 214 9.41 -21.45 -7.80
N GLU A 215 9.88 -20.24 -7.45
CA GLU A 215 9.28 -19.41 -6.40
C GLU A 215 8.34 -18.38 -7.04
N TRP A 216 7.05 -18.55 -6.81
CA TRP A 216 5.96 -17.72 -7.36
C TRP A 216 5.27 -16.93 -6.25
N SER A 217 5.97 -16.00 -5.66
CA SER A 217 5.48 -15.24 -4.50
C SER A 217 5.66 -13.72 -4.65
N PHE A 218 6.00 -13.24 -5.86
CA PHE A 218 6.34 -11.84 -6.07
C PHE A 218 5.30 -11.13 -6.93
N ASN A 219 4.92 -9.94 -6.51
CA ASN A 219 4.13 -9.01 -7.29
C ASN A 219 5.07 -7.96 -7.91
N TYR A 220 5.06 -7.84 -9.24
CA TYR A 220 5.89 -6.91 -9.98
C TYR A 220 5.13 -5.70 -10.43
N PHE A 221 5.72 -4.53 -10.20
CA PHE A 221 5.22 -3.25 -10.67
C PHE A 221 6.23 -2.62 -11.61
N VAL A 222 5.72 -2.08 -12.70
CA VAL A 222 6.52 -1.46 -13.75
C VAL A 222 6.03 -0.04 -13.96
N LYS A 223 6.95 0.92 -13.91
CA LYS A 223 6.69 2.32 -14.24
C LYS A 223 7.22 2.60 -15.65
N PHE A 224 6.36 3.09 -16.50
CA PHE A 224 6.71 3.43 -17.86
C PHE A 224 7.19 4.88 -17.99
N ARG A 225 8.05 5.13 -18.95
CA ARG A 225 8.47 6.48 -19.32
C ARG A 225 7.29 7.27 -19.89
N PRO A 226 7.26 8.61 -19.74
CA PRO A 226 6.21 9.42 -20.34
C PRO A 226 6.07 9.15 -21.84
N GLY A 227 4.85 8.80 -22.28
CA GLY A 227 4.55 8.52 -23.69
C GLY A 227 4.97 7.13 -24.19
N ALA A 228 5.49 6.25 -23.35
CA ALA A 228 5.73 4.86 -23.71
C ALA A 228 4.40 4.10 -23.86
N ASP A 229 4.41 3.10 -24.75
CA ASP A 229 3.27 2.22 -24.98
C ASP A 229 3.39 0.97 -24.10
N PRO A 230 2.50 0.76 -23.11
CA PRO A 230 2.51 -0.44 -22.28
C PRO A 230 2.26 -1.74 -23.07
N ASP A 231 1.58 -1.64 -24.22
CA ASP A 231 1.32 -2.81 -25.07
C ASP A 231 2.60 -3.38 -25.70
N GLU A 232 3.67 -2.59 -25.82
CA GLU A 232 4.97 -3.08 -26.24
C GLU A 232 5.56 -4.05 -25.21
N PHE A 233 5.45 -3.70 -23.94
CA PHE A 233 5.85 -4.58 -22.85
C PHE A 233 5.00 -5.86 -22.83
N ALA A 234 3.68 -5.73 -22.95
CA ALA A 234 2.76 -6.87 -22.97
C ALA A 234 3.08 -7.86 -24.09
N ARG A 235 3.46 -7.37 -25.30
CA ARG A 235 3.89 -8.24 -26.42
C ARG A 235 5.22 -8.97 -26.19
N GLN A 236 6.08 -8.46 -25.31
CA GLN A 236 7.33 -9.14 -24.94
C GLN A 236 7.12 -10.07 -23.75
N TRP A 237 6.06 -9.83 -22.99
CA TRP A 237 5.70 -10.61 -21.81
C TRP A 237 4.98 -11.92 -22.15
N THR A 238 4.18 -11.97 -23.22
CA THR A 238 3.46 -13.15 -23.72
C THR A 238 4.32 -13.96 -24.68
#